data_8606174b5121c55e3b635aff094a6b10
#
_entry.id   8606174b5121c55e3b635aff094a6b10
#
_cell.length_a   1.000
_cell.length_b   1.000
_cell.length_c   1.000
_cell.angle_alpha   90.00
_cell.angle_beta   90.00
_cell.angle_gamma   90.00
#
_symmetry.space_group_name_H-M   'P 1'
#
loop_
_entity.id
_entity.type
_entity.pdbx_description
1 polymer ?
#
loop_
_entity_poly.entity_id
_entity_poly.type
_entity_poly.pdbx_seq_one_letter_code
_entity_poly.pdbx_strand_id
1 'polypeptide(L)'
;MDYSKYIFPLDSTTDGSGVLVGNLFITAGHVIEMSTKPAIVIEGRSYPLDKMDALVFDTNPDKRTDGYDVAIYRLPNLISPLLLSETTPSEGEELLSCSFKHSVSGTPGLSSNIFSSDIKEEWLFENHLGKVISHYDNYFECQFEETLSKGSSGSPILNGDEVAGILYGDKDGKNSSKTVLFLSSAVILRLLNEANNNK
;
A
#
# COMPACT_ATOMS: atom_id res chain seq x y z
N MET A 1 10.33 -12.01 10.86
CA MET A 1 9.02 -12.46 10.31
C MET A 1 9.08 -12.50 8.79
N ASP A 2 8.30 -13.37 8.13
CA ASP A 2 8.13 -13.36 6.66
C ASP A 2 6.91 -12.49 6.32
N TYR A 3 7.16 -11.23 6.02
CA TYR A 3 6.13 -10.23 5.76
C TYR A 3 5.39 -10.45 4.44
N SER A 4 5.97 -11.18 3.48
CA SER A 4 5.33 -11.47 2.19
C SER A 4 4.00 -12.21 2.31
N LYS A 5 3.73 -12.81 3.47
CA LYS A 5 2.46 -13.49 3.77
C LYS A 5 1.32 -12.55 4.15
N TYR A 6 1.62 -11.29 4.47
CA TYR A 6 0.64 -10.33 4.99
C TYR A 6 0.54 -9.07 4.14
N ILE A 7 1.36 -8.98 3.09
CA ILE A 7 1.36 -7.89 2.13
C ILE A 7 0.96 -8.48 0.80
N PHE A 8 0.05 -7.84 0.09
CA PHE A 8 -0.54 -8.39 -1.12
C PHE A 8 -0.52 -7.35 -2.24
N PRO A 9 -0.18 -7.76 -3.48
CA PRO A 9 -0.46 -6.93 -4.64
C PRO A 9 -1.97 -6.84 -4.85
N LEU A 10 -2.42 -5.70 -5.35
CA LEU A 10 -3.79 -5.57 -5.81
C LEU A 10 -3.90 -6.04 -7.26
N ASP A 11 -4.76 -7.03 -7.48
CA ASP A 11 -5.15 -7.46 -8.82
C ASP A 11 -6.13 -6.43 -9.39
N SER A 12 -5.60 -5.46 -10.11
CA SER A 12 -6.36 -4.33 -10.61
C SER A 12 -5.69 -3.69 -11.83
N THR A 13 -6.40 -2.76 -12.47
CA THR A 13 -5.84 -1.96 -13.58
C THR A 13 -4.82 -0.92 -13.12
N THR A 14 -4.70 -0.72 -11.82
CA THR A 14 -3.75 0.20 -11.21
C THR A 14 -2.83 -0.58 -10.28
N ASP A 15 -1.53 -0.53 -10.56
CA ASP A 15 -0.53 -1.20 -9.75
C ASP A 15 -0.55 -0.62 -8.32
N GLY A 16 -0.67 -1.50 -7.33
CA GLY A 16 -0.68 -1.13 -5.93
C GLY A 16 -0.44 -2.32 -5.02
N SER A 17 -0.23 -2.03 -3.75
CA SER A 17 -0.07 -3.01 -2.69
C SER A 17 -0.98 -2.68 -1.51
N GLY A 18 -1.13 -3.62 -0.61
CA GLY A 18 -1.80 -3.39 0.67
C GLY A 18 -1.34 -4.39 1.70
N VAL A 19 -1.69 -4.15 2.95
CA VAL A 19 -1.28 -4.95 4.10
C VAL A 19 -2.47 -5.45 4.89
N LEU A 20 -2.39 -6.68 5.36
CA LEU A 20 -3.31 -7.26 6.32
C LEU A 20 -2.79 -7.04 7.74
N VAL A 21 -3.56 -6.34 8.58
CA VAL A 21 -3.27 -6.05 9.99
C VAL A 21 -4.42 -6.57 10.84
N GLY A 22 -4.17 -7.57 11.68
CA GLY A 22 -5.27 -8.31 12.28
C GLY A 22 -6.19 -8.87 11.21
N ASN A 23 -7.47 -8.46 11.21
CA ASN A 23 -8.45 -8.80 10.16
C ASN A 23 -8.80 -7.61 9.25
N LEU A 24 -7.97 -6.56 9.24
CA LEU A 24 -8.14 -5.39 8.40
C LEU A 24 -7.17 -5.43 7.24
N PHE A 25 -7.67 -5.25 6.03
CA PHE A 25 -6.86 -4.99 4.85
C PHE A 25 -6.80 -3.48 4.61
N ILE A 26 -5.60 -2.93 4.50
CA ILE A 26 -5.33 -1.49 4.41
C ILE A 26 -4.49 -1.22 3.17
N THR A 27 -4.90 -0.24 2.37
CA THR A 27 -4.20 0.22 1.17
C THR A 27 -4.42 1.71 0.96
N ALA A 28 -3.80 2.29 -0.06
CA ALA A 28 -4.08 3.67 -0.47
C ALA A 28 -5.45 3.77 -1.17
N GLY A 29 -6.19 4.81 -0.86
CA GLY A 29 -7.53 5.05 -1.41
C GLY A 29 -7.52 5.21 -2.93
N HIS A 30 -6.52 5.95 -3.48
CA HIS A 30 -6.41 6.17 -4.92
C HIS A 30 -6.21 4.87 -5.71
N VAL A 31 -5.58 3.85 -5.14
CA VAL A 31 -5.41 2.55 -5.80
C VAL A 31 -6.76 1.88 -6.03
N ILE A 32 -7.67 1.99 -5.07
CA ILE A 32 -9.04 1.49 -5.18
C ILE A 32 -9.87 2.35 -6.15
N GLU A 33 -9.78 3.69 -6.02
CA GLU A 33 -10.57 4.62 -6.84
C GLU A 33 -10.24 4.51 -8.34
N MET A 34 -8.96 4.32 -8.67
CA MET A 34 -8.49 4.22 -10.05
C MET A 34 -8.66 2.83 -10.67
N SER A 35 -9.02 1.84 -9.87
CA SER A 35 -9.15 0.45 -10.30
C SER A 35 -10.58 0.14 -10.73
N THR A 36 -10.73 -0.65 -11.79
CA THR A 36 -12.07 -1.05 -12.29
C THR A 36 -12.69 -2.19 -11.49
N LYS A 37 -11.89 -3.10 -10.98
CA LYS A 37 -12.30 -4.26 -10.17
C LYS A 37 -11.19 -4.62 -9.19
N PRO A 38 -10.93 -3.77 -8.19
CA PRO A 38 -9.86 -4.04 -7.26
C PRO A 38 -10.14 -5.30 -6.44
N ALA A 39 -9.15 -6.16 -6.33
CA ALA A 39 -9.22 -7.37 -5.53
C ALA A 39 -7.84 -7.75 -5.02
N ILE A 40 -7.79 -8.52 -3.97
CA ILE A 40 -6.60 -9.26 -3.55
C ILE A 40 -6.83 -10.75 -3.69
N VAL A 41 -5.77 -11.49 -3.99
CA VAL A 41 -5.80 -12.95 -4.08
C VAL A 41 -4.96 -13.55 -2.97
N ILE A 42 -5.59 -14.33 -2.11
CA ILE A 42 -4.95 -15.02 -0.98
C ILE A 42 -5.25 -16.50 -1.09
N GLU A 43 -4.20 -17.32 -1.19
CA GLU A 43 -4.32 -18.79 -1.33
C GLU A 43 -5.26 -19.21 -2.47
N GLY A 44 -5.22 -18.48 -3.60
CA GLY A 44 -6.06 -18.72 -4.77
C GLY A 44 -7.50 -18.27 -4.65
N ARG A 45 -7.89 -17.63 -3.54
CA ARG A 45 -9.23 -17.08 -3.33
C ARG A 45 -9.19 -15.57 -3.54
N SER A 46 -10.08 -15.07 -4.40
CA SER A 46 -10.24 -13.62 -4.66
C SER A 46 -11.14 -12.96 -3.62
N TYR A 47 -10.70 -11.82 -3.11
CA TYR A 47 -11.44 -10.94 -2.20
C TYR A 47 -11.63 -9.59 -2.90
N PRO A 48 -12.81 -9.32 -3.45
CA PRO A 48 -13.10 -8.04 -4.09
C PRO A 48 -13.12 -6.91 -3.06
N LEU A 49 -12.66 -5.73 -3.48
CA LEU A 49 -12.53 -4.53 -2.64
C LEU A 49 -13.42 -3.41 -3.22
N ASP A 50 -14.72 -3.50 -3.00
CA ASP A 50 -15.64 -2.43 -3.40
C ASP A 50 -15.52 -1.25 -2.42
N LYS A 51 -15.39 -0.03 -2.94
CA LYS A 51 -15.32 1.17 -2.10
C LYS A 51 -16.54 1.36 -1.19
N MET A 52 -17.70 0.83 -1.58
CA MET A 52 -18.92 0.88 -0.76
C MET A 52 -18.85 -0.03 0.47
N ASP A 53 -18.00 -1.06 0.45
CA ASP A 53 -17.80 -2.01 1.55
C ASP A 53 -16.65 -1.59 2.48
N ALA A 54 -15.95 -0.51 2.16
CA ALA A 54 -14.86 -0.02 2.99
C ALA A 54 -15.38 0.51 4.33
N LEU A 55 -14.65 0.23 5.40
CA LEU A 55 -14.88 0.84 6.73
C LEU A 55 -14.48 2.32 6.72
N VAL A 56 -13.40 2.62 6.03
CA VAL A 56 -12.87 3.97 5.79
C VAL A 56 -12.48 4.03 4.32
N PHE A 57 -12.87 5.09 3.64
CA PHE A 57 -12.49 5.35 2.26
C PHE A 57 -12.31 6.85 2.07
N ASP A 58 -11.10 7.27 1.74
CA ASP A 58 -10.77 8.65 1.40
C ASP A 58 -9.69 8.67 0.31
N THR A 59 -9.88 9.51 -0.69
CA THR A 59 -8.97 9.71 -1.83
C THR A 59 -8.73 11.18 -2.07
N ASN A 60 -8.45 11.96 -1.04
CA ASN A 60 -8.22 13.39 -1.20
C ASN A 60 -6.72 13.72 -1.38
N PRO A 61 -6.15 13.50 -2.58
CA PRO A 61 -4.72 13.66 -2.84
C PRO A 61 -4.26 15.12 -2.80
N ASP A 62 -5.17 16.09 -3.03
CA ASP A 62 -4.82 17.52 -3.11
C ASP A 62 -4.65 18.18 -1.74
N LYS A 63 -5.06 17.50 -0.68
CA LYS A 63 -4.96 18.02 0.69
C LYS A 63 -4.00 17.19 1.53
N ARG A 64 -2.72 17.26 1.20
CA ARG A 64 -1.64 16.58 1.92
C ARG A 64 -1.59 16.88 3.42
N THR A 65 -2.26 17.91 3.87
CA THR A 65 -2.36 18.31 5.28
C THR A 65 -3.72 17.98 5.91
N ASP A 66 -4.82 18.02 5.14
CA ASP A 66 -6.19 17.93 5.69
C ASP A 66 -6.97 16.70 5.19
N GLY A 67 -6.45 15.96 4.20
CA GLY A 67 -7.09 14.79 3.63
C GLY A 67 -6.30 13.52 3.92
N TYR A 68 -6.94 12.39 3.63
CA TYR A 68 -6.32 11.08 3.76
C TYR A 68 -6.41 10.38 2.42
N ASP A 69 -5.44 9.53 2.15
CA ASP A 69 -5.48 8.63 1.00
C ASP A 69 -5.40 7.20 1.52
N VAL A 70 -6.54 6.67 1.92
CA VAL A 70 -6.61 5.36 2.58
C VAL A 70 -7.93 4.66 2.27
N ALA A 71 -7.85 3.34 2.10
CA ALA A 71 -9.00 2.45 2.07
C ALA A 71 -8.78 1.30 3.05
N ILE A 72 -9.78 1.02 3.90
CA ILE A 72 -9.72 0.00 4.95
C ILE A 72 -10.92 -0.92 4.82
N TYR A 73 -10.66 -2.22 4.73
CA TYR A 73 -11.65 -3.27 4.60
C TYR A 73 -11.55 -4.26 5.75
N ARG A 74 -12.69 -4.80 6.19
CA ARG A 74 -12.69 -5.92 7.13
C ARG A 74 -12.78 -7.25 6.39
N LEU A 75 -11.79 -8.11 6.61
CA LEU A 75 -11.72 -9.45 6.04
C LEU A 75 -11.81 -10.49 7.17
N PRO A 76 -13.00 -10.83 7.67
CA PRO A 76 -13.19 -11.54 8.94
C PRO A 76 -12.58 -12.94 9.00
N ASN A 77 -12.29 -13.55 7.85
CA ASN A 77 -11.73 -14.90 7.77
C ASN A 77 -10.20 -14.92 7.63
N LEU A 78 -9.57 -13.75 7.66
CA LEU A 78 -8.13 -13.59 7.55
C LEU A 78 -7.59 -12.96 8.82
N ILE A 79 -6.45 -13.44 9.28
CA ILE A 79 -5.79 -12.91 10.48
C ILE A 79 -4.30 -12.78 10.22
N SER A 80 -3.77 -11.59 10.50
CA SER A 80 -2.36 -11.28 10.50
C SER A 80 -1.88 -10.99 11.94
N PRO A 81 -0.65 -11.33 12.31
CA PRO A 81 -0.06 -10.94 13.58
C PRO A 81 0.42 -9.49 13.61
N LEU A 82 0.44 -8.78 12.44
CA LEU A 82 0.85 -7.39 12.38
C LEU A 82 -0.13 -6.50 13.15
N LEU A 83 0.41 -5.45 13.76
CA LEU A 83 -0.33 -4.45 14.52
C LEU A 83 -0.15 -3.07 13.88
N LEU A 84 -1.11 -2.16 14.07
CA LEU A 84 -0.92 -0.75 13.78
C LEU A 84 -0.14 -0.11 14.93
N SER A 85 0.92 0.64 14.61
CA SER A 85 1.63 1.42 15.63
C SER A 85 0.75 2.56 16.14
N GLU A 86 0.70 2.74 17.46
CA GLU A 86 -0.02 3.84 18.09
C GLU A 86 0.75 5.16 18.02
N THR A 87 2.03 5.09 17.68
CA THR A 87 2.92 6.25 17.63
C THR A 87 3.44 6.50 16.22
N THR A 88 3.65 7.76 15.90
CA THR A 88 4.37 8.16 14.69
C THR A 88 5.87 7.98 14.93
N PRO A 89 6.61 7.37 13.99
CA PRO A 89 8.05 7.15 14.15
C PRO A 89 8.81 8.47 14.23
N SER A 90 9.95 8.47 14.93
CA SER A 90 10.78 9.67 15.14
C SER A 90 11.67 9.97 13.94
N GLU A 91 12.06 11.25 13.75
CA GLU A 91 13.08 11.60 12.76
C GLU A 91 14.39 10.87 13.03
N GLY A 92 15.00 10.36 11.97
CA GLY A 92 16.22 9.56 12.03
C GLY A 92 15.99 8.07 12.22
N GLU A 93 14.78 7.63 12.53
CA GLU A 93 14.42 6.21 12.68
C GLU A 93 14.47 5.49 11.33
N GLU A 94 15.00 4.26 11.33
CA GLU A 94 15.06 3.40 10.15
C GLU A 94 13.91 2.42 10.17
N LEU A 95 13.16 2.37 9.08
CA LEU A 95 11.94 1.58 8.91
C LEU A 95 12.03 0.74 7.63
N LEU A 96 11.34 -0.40 7.60
CA LEU A 96 11.32 -1.32 6.47
C LEU A 96 10.04 -1.13 5.64
N SER A 97 10.16 -0.60 4.42
CA SER A 97 9.05 -0.60 3.45
C SER A 97 9.02 -1.93 2.72
N CYS A 98 7.84 -2.53 2.65
CA CYS A 98 7.60 -3.82 2.00
C CYS A 98 6.51 -3.66 0.94
N SER A 99 6.82 -4.00 -0.31
CA SER A 99 5.90 -3.79 -1.44
C SER A 99 5.98 -4.89 -2.47
N PHE A 100 5.05 -4.88 -3.41
CA PHE A 100 5.14 -5.67 -4.61
C PHE A 100 5.42 -4.79 -5.83
N LYS A 101 6.33 -5.24 -6.67
CA LYS A 101 6.61 -4.66 -7.97
C LYS A 101 5.96 -5.48 -9.06
N HIS A 102 5.21 -4.83 -9.92
CA HIS A 102 4.72 -5.44 -11.14
C HIS A 102 5.85 -5.53 -12.16
N SER A 103 6.19 -6.73 -12.59
CA SER A 103 7.21 -6.99 -13.60
C SER A 103 6.56 -7.64 -14.82
N VAL A 104 6.78 -7.03 -15.97
CA VAL A 104 6.33 -7.58 -17.26
C VAL A 104 7.57 -8.04 -18.01
N SER A 105 7.72 -9.36 -18.20
CA SER A 105 8.80 -9.94 -18.97
C SER A 105 8.26 -10.58 -20.26
N GLY A 106 8.90 -10.31 -21.39
CA GLY A 106 8.57 -10.87 -22.69
C GLY A 106 8.94 -9.92 -23.82
N THR A 107 9.42 -10.42 -24.93
CA THR A 107 9.63 -9.65 -26.16
C THR A 107 8.34 -9.68 -26.97
N PRO A 108 7.77 -8.52 -27.37
CA PRO A 108 6.71 -8.50 -28.38
C PRO A 108 7.30 -9.08 -29.67
N GLY A 109 6.92 -10.30 -30.02
CA GLY A 109 7.34 -10.91 -31.27
C GLY A 109 6.77 -10.14 -32.44
N LEU A 110 7.62 -9.49 -33.25
CA LEU A 110 7.30 -8.99 -34.57
C LEU A 110 7.13 -10.15 -35.55
N SER A 111 6.12 -10.97 -35.35
CA SER A 111 5.72 -11.98 -36.35
C SER A 111 4.22 -11.85 -36.58
N SER A 112 3.91 -11.55 -37.83
CA SER A 112 2.60 -11.13 -38.32
C SER A 112 1.52 -12.22 -38.32
N ASN A 113 1.66 -13.37 -37.66
CA ASN A 113 0.68 -14.44 -37.80
C ASN A 113 0.46 -15.33 -36.57
N ILE A 114 1.00 -15.04 -35.38
CA ILE A 114 0.68 -15.84 -34.18
C ILE A 114 0.59 -14.91 -32.98
N PHE A 115 -0.63 -14.70 -32.46
CA PHE A 115 -0.85 -14.17 -31.12
C PHE A 115 -0.47 -15.22 -30.07
N SER A 116 0.79 -15.49 -29.88
CA SER A 116 1.30 -16.10 -28.66
C SER A 116 2.18 -15.07 -27.97
N SER A 117 1.58 -14.27 -27.13
CA SER A 117 2.32 -13.41 -26.24
C SER A 117 2.89 -14.27 -25.11
N ASP A 118 4.17 -14.61 -25.17
CA ASP A 118 4.93 -15.11 -24.02
C ASP A 118 5.19 -13.98 -23.01
N ILE A 119 4.22 -13.07 -22.85
CA ILE A 119 4.26 -12.03 -21.84
C ILE A 119 3.93 -12.70 -20.51
N LYS A 120 4.91 -12.76 -19.63
CA LYS A 120 4.71 -13.17 -18.24
C LYS A 120 4.62 -11.92 -17.40
N GLU A 121 3.50 -11.78 -16.73
CA GLU A 121 3.30 -10.79 -15.67
C GLU A 121 3.57 -11.46 -14.34
N GLU A 122 4.42 -10.85 -13.54
CA GLU A 122 4.82 -11.39 -12.25
C GLU A 122 4.88 -10.27 -11.21
N TRP A 123 4.42 -10.57 -10.01
CA TRP A 123 4.57 -9.70 -8.85
C TRP A 123 5.79 -10.13 -8.04
N LEU A 124 6.78 -9.26 -7.92
CA LEU A 124 7.99 -9.48 -7.16
C LEU A 124 7.91 -8.73 -5.83
N PHE A 125 8.11 -9.45 -4.74
CA PHE A 125 8.16 -8.85 -3.41
C PHE A 125 9.50 -8.14 -3.21
N GLU A 126 9.46 -6.88 -2.79
CA GLU A 126 10.63 -6.02 -2.57
C GLU A 126 10.61 -5.44 -1.15
N ASN A 127 11.80 -5.28 -0.57
CA ASN A 127 12.00 -4.63 0.72
C ASN A 127 13.03 -3.52 0.57
N HIS A 128 12.72 -2.35 1.13
CA HIS A 128 13.60 -1.18 1.10
C HIS A 128 13.70 -0.56 2.49
N LEU A 129 14.92 -0.30 2.94
CA LEU A 129 15.16 0.40 4.19
C LEU A 129 15.06 1.91 3.94
N GLY A 130 14.18 2.57 4.67
CA GLY A 130 13.95 4.01 4.62
C GLY A 130 14.24 4.68 5.95
N LYS A 131 14.70 5.93 5.90
CA LYS A 131 14.95 6.75 7.08
C LYS A 131 13.93 7.88 7.15
N VAL A 132 13.29 8.04 8.30
CA VAL A 132 12.37 9.16 8.57
C VAL A 132 13.14 10.47 8.57
N ILE A 133 12.72 11.43 7.76
CA ILE A 133 13.42 12.72 7.60
C ILE A 133 12.56 13.93 8.00
N SER A 134 11.25 13.78 8.07
CA SER A 134 10.35 14.88 8.41
C SER A 134 8.95 14.39 8.78
N HIS A 135 8.20 15.24 9.49
CA HIS A 135 6.81 14.99 9.90
C HIS A 135 5.88 16.08 9.40
N TYR A 136 4.63 15.67 9.16
CA TYR A 136 3.47 16.53 8.90
C TYR A 136 2.33 16.08 9.82
N ASP A 137 1.23 16.79 9.88
CA ASP A 137 0.13 16.49 10.81
C ASP A 137 -0.38 15.05 10.70
N ASN A 138 -0.53 14.53 9.48
CA ASN A 138 -1.07 13.20 9.23
C ASN A 138 -0.06 12.23 8.59
N TYR A 139 1.06 12.73 8.13
CA TYR A 139 2.05 12.00 7.35
C TYR A 139 3.44 12.16 7.93
N PHE A 140 4.31 11.22 7.61
CA PHE A 140 5.76 11.36 7.76
C PHE A 140 6.44 11.02 6.45
N GLU A 141 7.62 11.59 6.27
CA GLU A 141 8.42 11.48 5.06
C GLU A 141 9.61 10.58 5.31
N CYS A 142 9.83 9.61 4.42
CA CYS A 142 11.00 8.74 4.46
C CYS A 142 11.84 8.91 3.21
N GLN A 143 13.16 8.87 3.41
CA GLN A 143 14.16 8.83 2.35
C GLN A 143 14.73 7.43 2.21
N PHE A 144 14.80 6.93 0.98
CA PHE A 144 15.35 5.64 0.60
C PHE A 144 16.63 5.79 -0.22
N GLU A 145 17.49 4.77 -0.22
CA GLU A 145 18.65 4.73 -1.10
C GLU A 145 18.25 4.54 -2.55
N GLU A 146 17.21 3.73 -2.79
CA GLU A 146 16.65 3.43 -4.10
C GLU A 146 15.24 4.04 -4.26
N THR A 147 14.83 4.27 -5.49
CA THR A 147 13.47 4.68 -5.80
C THR A 147 12.53 3.49 -5.63
N LEU A 148 11.43 3.68 -4.92
CA LEU A 148 10.40 2.65 -4.79
C LEU A 148 9.75 2.39 -6.15
N SER A 149 9.44 1.13 -6.41
CA SER A 149 8.90 0.67 -7.69
C SER A 149 7.44 1.10 -7.89
N LYS A 150 6.96 1.07 -9.13
CA LYS A 150 5.52 1.07 -9.41
C LYS A 150 4.88 -0.13 -8.73
N GLY A 151 3.69 0.07 -8.16
CA GLY A 151 3.02 -0.94 -7.35
C GLY A 151 3.25 -0.79 -5.84
N SER A 152 4.13 0.13 -5.43
CA SER A 152 4.36 0.38 -3.99
C SER A 152 3.26 1.22 -3.33
N SER A 153 2.39 1.91 -4.06
CA SER A 153 1.27 2.67 -3.48
C SER A 153 0.40 1.77 -2.60
N GLY A 154 0.11 2.20 -1.39
CA GLY A 154 -0.65 1.43 -0.40
C GLY A 154 0.17 0.40 0.40
N SER A 155 1.46 0.24 0.10
CA SER A 155 2.32 -0.67 0.85
C SER A 155 2.64 -0.13 2.25
N PRO A 156 2.87 -1.04 3.23
CA PRO A 156 3.25 -0.63 4.57
C PRO A 156 4.71 -0.22 4.67
N ILE A 157 4.98 0.59 5.68
CA ILE A 157 6.30 0.72 6.27
C ILE A 157 6.27 0.20 7.71
N LEU A 158 7.23 -0.62 8.09
CA LEU A 158 7.23 -1.42 9.29
C LEU A 158 8.34 -0.99 10.25
N ASN A 159 8.00 -1.02 11.55
CA ASN A 159 8.94 -1.01 12.65
C ASN A 159 8.79 -2.35 13.40
N GLY A 160 9.66 -3.32 13.11
CA GLY A 160 9.44 -4.69 13.56
C GLY A 160 8.10 -5.24 13.03
N ASP A 161 7.26 -5.75 13.94
CA ASP A 161 5.94 -6.31 13.59
C ASP A 161 4.80 -5.26 13.62
N GLU A 162 5.14 -3.99 13.79
CA GLU A 162 4.19 -2.88 13.76
C GLU A 162 4.22 -2.16 12.40
N VAL A 163 3.05 -1.92 11.85
CA VAL A 163 2.85 -1.04 10.70
C VAL A 163 2.88 0.40 11.20
N ALA A 164 3.93 1.14 10.83
CA ALA A 164 4.11 2.55 11.20
C ALA A 164 3.33 3.49 10.26
N GLY A 165 3.09 3.07 9.04
CA GLY A 165 2.34 3.87 8.07
C GLY A 165 2.08 3.13 6.76
N ILE A 166 1.27 3.77 5.89
CA ILE A 166 0.89 3.29 4.56
C ILE A 166 1.38 4.30 3.52
N LEU A 167 2.04 3.81 2.49
CA LEU A 167 2.62 4.63 1.44
C LEU A 167 1.53 5.34 0.64
N TYR A 168 1.57 6.66 0.69
CA TYR A 168 0.70 7.55 -0.06
C TYR A 168 1.26 7.81 -1.47
N GLY A 169 2.52 8.22 -1.57
CA GLY A 169 3.15 8.56 -2.84
C GLY A 169 4.40 9.40 -2.66
N ASP A 170 4.96 9.87 -3.76
CA ASP A 170 6.09 10.76 -3.70
C ASP A 170 5.64 12.23 -3.50
N LYS A 171 6.47 13.01 -2.82
CA LYS A 171 6.20 14.42 -2.49
C LYS A 171 6.01 15.29 -3.72
N ASP A 172 6.70 14.98 -4.80
CA ASP A 172 6.75 15.79 -6.01
C ASP A 172 5.82 15.29 -7.13
N GLY A 173 5.15 14.16 -6.91
CA GLY A 173 4.26 13.54 -7.90
C GLY A 173 4.99 12.99 -9.13
N LYS A 174 6.30 12.78 -9.06
CA LYS A 174 7.15 12.40 -10.22
C LYS A 174 7.35 10.91 -10.38
N ASN A 175 6.82 10.05 -9.49
CA ASN A 175 6.99 8.59 -9.50
C ASN A 175 8.46 8.10 -9.62
N SER A 176 9.40 8.91 -9.20
CA SER A 176 10.84 8.66 -9.30
C SER A 176 11.64 9.23 -8.13
N SER A 177 10.96 9.68 -7.10
CA SER A 177 11.60 10.24 -5.91
C SER A 177 12.11 9.13 -4.98
N LYS A 178 13.26 9.38 -4.40
CA LYS A 178 13.75 8.59 -3.26
C LYS A 178 13.11 8.99 -1.94
N THR A 179 12.25 10.00 -1.99
CA THR A 179 11.58 10.57 -0.83
C THR A 179 10.09 10.42 -0.99
N VAL A 180 9.45 9.70 -0.08
CA VAL A 180 8.03 9.36 -0.14
C VAL A 180 7.33 9.63 1.16
N LEU A 181 6.02 9.86 1.07
CA LEU A 181 5.12 10.14 2.18
C LEU A 181 4.35 8.88 2.58
N PHE A 182 4.26 8.68 3.89
CA PHE A 182 3.44 7.64 4.50
C PHE A 182 2.37 8.26 5.38
N LEU A 183 1.12 7.84 5.20
CA LEU A 183 0.04 8.14 6.15
C LEU A 183 0.35 7.41 7.46
N SER A 184 0.42 8.12 8.58
CA SER A 184 0.76 7.55 9.88
C SER A 184 -0.32 6.57 10.36
N SER A 185 0.09 5.46 10.95
CA SER A 185 -0.81 4.48 11.57
C SER A 185 -1.60 5.04 12.74
N ALA A 186 -1.07 6.01 13.48
CA ALA A 186 -1.82 6.71 14.52
C ALA A 186 -3.06 7.44 13.94
N VAL A 187 -2.95 7.96 12.72
CA VAL A 187 -4.09 8.56 11.98
C VAL A 187 -5.08 7.48 11.55
N ILE A 188 -4.59 6.36 11.04
CA ILE A 188 -5.43 5.22 10.62
C ILE A 188 -6.25 4.70 11.82
N LEU A 189 -5.64 4.56 12.99
CA LEU A 189 -6.33 4.17 14.24
C LEU A 189 -7.41 5.17 14.63
N ARG A 190 -7.14 6.47 14.50
CA ARG A 190 -8.14 7.51 14.75
C ARG A 190 -9.35 7.36 13.82
N LEU A 191 -9.12 7.23 12.51
CA LEU A 191 -10.17 7.05 11.51
C LEU A 191 -11.03 5.80 11.77
N LEU A 192 -10.40 4.69 12.17
CA LEU A 192 -11.11 3.46 12.54
C LEU A 192 -12.00 3.68 13.77
N ASN A 193 -11.52 4.41 14.78
CA ASN A 193 -12.31 4.72 15.97
C ASN A 193 -13.51 5.62 15.65
N GLU A 194 -13.33 6.63 14.79
CA GLU A 194 -14.40 7.49 14.30
C GLU A 194 -15.45 6.69 13.53
N ALA A 195 -15.03 5.80 12.62
CA ALA A 195 -15.93 4.94 11.85
C ALA A 195 -16.73 3.96 12.72
N ASN A 196 -16.16 3.47 13.82
CA ASN A 196 -16.85 2.58 14.75
C ASN A 196 -17.85 3.33 15.64
N ASN A 197 -17.60 4.60 15.96
CA ASN A 197 -18.49 5.41 16.80
C ASN A 197 -19.70 5.98 16.04
N ASN A 198 -19.66 6.00 14.71
CA ASN A 198 -20.73 6.53 13.84
C ASN A 198 -21.73 5.44 13.37
N LYS A 199 -21.59 4.22 13.86
CA LYS A 199 -22.53 3.08 13.63
C LYS A 199 -23.43 2.88 14.84
#